data_cf5e91f15a47fd14870c165e7e96c2cb
#
_entry.id   cf5e91f15a47fd14870c165e7e96c2cb
#
_cell.length_a   1.000
_cell.length_b   1.000
_cell.length_c   1.000
_cell.angle_alpha   90.00
_cell.angle_beta   90.00
_cell.angle_gamma   90.00
#
_symmetry.space_group_name_H-M   'P 1'
#
loop_
_entity.id
_entity.type
_entity.pdbx_description
1 polymer ?
#
loop_
_entity_poly.entity_id
_entity_poly.type
_entity_poly.pdbx_seq_one_letter_code
_entity_poly.pdbx_strand_id
1 'polypeptide(L)'
;MHLMLISHDRNTIRALKIALSKTIEDILPITSAYSREQAVSQLKKEPAGLIVCDADMPGNEGIEILRELRGQNYRGGVIVISASCSPELTREALRLEAGDFLLKPVEENQLRSAVKGILARQRKREEEELKKEYGDCWMENHMAIKELFWKDVCLGRIRNDPEIISRKARGCNIRLDADARCRMVLITIKNVEEVQRRWGEELCQSAIQNLAKGVVKGNVQTSQVIVIYTRVVVILDEKEGERFREIGPGLVERCRDMFGAQILCYVSGDIFCEEMEKTYSRLLRFSKDDVLCQDSIQYVTQRDGEREEGDRRLKERIILPSDWGELIFAGQTDGLVEKIRRFLVEQAKKKRLDEMSFRILQQDILQMFFACMEYREIKAHQLFEDEEVYQHYKTACFSIDDMCRWIRMCMELITRLSFPDGNSSGAELAGRIKGMIKENLKTGISRKEIARELNLNPDYVNRIFKKETGMTVKEYAIKKRMKQAEHLLKHSDLPVSGIAAEVGYDNFSHFIRMFRKETGYTPKQYKKRFREV
;
A
#
# COMPACT_ATOMS: atom_id res chain seq x y z
N MET A 1 23.58 17.97 43.63
CA MET A 1 23.11 17.32 44.89
C MET A 1 23.53 18.20 46.05
N HIS A 2 22.62 18.53 47.02
CA HIS A 2 23.01 19.31 48.20
C HIS A 2 22.68 18.53 49.49
N LEU A 3 23.35 18.91 50.58
CA LEU A 3 23.19 18.29 51.89
C LEU A 3 22.45 19.25 52.82
N MET A 4 21.44 18.76 53.52
CA MET A 4 20.69 19.52 54.50
C MET A 4 20.97 19.04 55.93
N LEU A 5 21.30 19.94 56.81
CA LEU A 5 21.45 19.69 58.24
C LEU A 5 20.22 20.23 58.99
N ILE A 6 19.57 19.38 59.78
CA ILE A 6 18.37 19.72 60.53
C ILE A 6 18.63 19.51 62.03
N SER A 7 18.63 20.54 62.79
CA SER A 7 18.72 20.53 64.30
C SER A 7 18.27 21.87 64.86
N HIS A 8 17.62 21.87 65.99
CA HIS A 8 17.26 23.07 66.72
C HIS A 8 18.48 23.73 67.36
N ASP A 9 19.53 22.93 67.65
CA ASP A 9 20.78 23.43 68.33
C ASP A 9 21.78 23.90 67.25
N ARG A 10 22.11 25.23 67.36
CA ARG A 10 23.07 25.88 66.46
C ARG A 10 24.49 25.32 66.58
N ASN A 11 24.87 24.87 67.82
CA ASN A 11 26.20 24.33 68.09
C ASN A 11 26.34 22.96 67.36
N THR A 12 25.33 22.14 67.45
CA THR A 12 25.28 20.84 66.71
C THR A 12 25.43 21.09 65.22
N ILE A 13 24.68 22.01 64.64
CA ILE A 13 24.82 22.32 63.18
C ILE A 13 26.22 22.85 62.86
N ARG A 14 26.80 23.69 63.71
CA ARG A 14 28.15 24.21 63.48
C ARG A 14 29.21 23.09 63.53
N ALA A 15 29.10 22.18 64.49
CA ALA A 15 30.01 21.04 64.65
C ALA A 15 29.91 20.10 63.41
N LEU A 16 28.69 19.78 62.98
CA LEU A 16 28.47 18.98 61.80
C LEU A 16 29.00 19.63 60.50
N LYS A 17 28.84 20.97 60.37
CA LYS A 17 29.43 21.71 59.24
C LYS A 17 30.95 21.61 59.22
N ILE A 18 31.59 21.76 60.34
CA ILE A 18 33.07 21.68 60.47
C ILE A 18 33.54 20.25 60.14
N ALA A 19 32.86 19.22 60.66
CA ALA A 19 33.19 17.84 60.39
C ALA A 19 33.01 17.48 58.90
N LEU A 20 31.98 18.00 58.24
CA LEU A 20 31.69 17.77 56.84
C LEU A 20 32.59 18.57 55.87
N SER A 21 32.96 19.83 56.23
CA SER A 21 33.83 20.66 55.38
C SER A 21 35.24 20.08 55.19
N LYS A 22 35.69 19.29 56.12
CA LYS A 22 36.97 18.56 56.03
C LYS A 22 36.90 17.23 55.27
N THR A 23 35.69 16.82 54.96
CA THR A 23 35.42 15.41 54.57
C THR A 23 35.14 15.22 53.10
N ILE A 24 34.61 16.21 52.43
CA ILE A 24 34.07 16.08 51.07
C ILE A 24 34.90 16.96 50.13
N GLU A 25 35.78 16.35 49.34
CA GLU A 25 36.58 17.02 48.30
C GLU A 25 35.70 17.66 47.20
N ASP A 26 34.48 17.14 46.95
CA ASP A 26 33.45 17.77 46.13
C ASP A 26 32.48 18.53 47.02
N ILE A 27 32.64 19.86 47.08
CA ILE A 27 31.83 20.77 47.91
C ILE A 27 30.37 20.69 47.51
N LEU A 28 29.61 19.84 48.19
CA LEU A 28 28.16 19.89 48.13
C LEU A 28 27.68 21.15 48.90
N PRO A 29 26.81 21.96 48.34
CA PRO A 29 26.23 23.08 49.09
C PRO A 29 25.50 22.52 50.32
N ILE A 30 25.86 23.06 51.52
CA ILE A 30 25.30 22.64 52.80
C ILE A 30 24.27 23.68 53.25
N THR A 31 23.01 23.29 53.28
CA THR A 31 21.93 24.09 53.83
C THR A 31 21.63 23.68 55.28
N SER A 32 20.96 24.54 56.04
CA SER A 32 20.64 24.27 57.46
C SER A 32 19.22 24.73 57.78
N ALA A 33 18.50 23.89 58.54
CA ALA A 33 17.18 24.19 59.03
C ALA A 33 17.15 23.99 60.55
N TYR A 34 16.53 24.94 61.27
CA TYR A 34 16.47 24.97 62.70
C TYR A 34 15.09 24.62 63.27
N SER A 35 14.08 24.48 62.42
CA SER A 35 12.75 24.03 62.77
C SER A 35 12.15 23.17 61.69
N ARG A 36 11.04 22.50 61.99
CA ARG A 36 10.29 21.69 61.03
C ARG A 36 9.81 22.49 59.82
N GLU A 37 9.19 23.67 60.08
CA GLU A 37 8.65 24.54 59.04
C GLU A 37 9.75 24.99 58.08
N GLN A 38 10.92 25.36 58.63
CA GLN A 38 12.07 25.77 57.84
C GLN A 38 12.60 24.61 56.98
N ALA A 39 12.73 23.42 57.55
CA ALA A 39 13.19 22.23 56.84
C ALA A 39 12.26 21.88 55.67
N VAL A 40 10.95 21.77 55.94
CA VAL A 40 9.95 21.42 54.90
C VAL A 40 9.87 22.51 53.83
N SER A 41 9.91 23.79 54.19
CA SER A 41 9.88 24.90 53.22
C SER A 41 11.10 24.91 52.31
N GLN A 42 12.30 24.63 52.84
CA GLN A 42 13.52 24.57 52.05
C GLN A 42 13.53 23.35 51.12
N LEU A 43 13.14 22.17 51.64
CA LEU A 43 13.08 20.93 50.86
C LEU A 43 12.06 20.97 49.73
N LYS A 44 10.96 21.72 49.88
CA LYS A 44 10.00 21.99 48.80
C LYS A 44 10.56 22.88 47.71
N LYS A 45 11.46 23.82 48.04
CA LYS A 45 12.09 24.70 47.05
C LYS A 45 13.23 23.98 46.31
N GLU A 46 14.04 23.26 47.04
CA GLU A 46 15.21 22.55 46.52
C GLU A 46 15.38 21.21 47.28
N PRO A 47 15.06 20.07 46.65
CA PRO A 47 15.18 18.75 47.29
C PRO A 47 16.64 18.44 47.64
N ALA A 48 16.92 18.13 48.91
CA ALA A 48 18.26 17.70 49.34
C ALA A 48 18.52 16.26 48.89
N GLY A 49 19.73 15.97 48.44
CA GLY A 49 20.13 14.58 48.12
C GLY A 49 20.48 13.77 49.37
N LEU A 50 20.94 14.46 50.43
CA LEU A 50 21.25 13.85 51.72
C LEU A 50 20.80 14.78 52.87
N ILE A 51 20.17 14.19 53.87
CA ILE A 51 19.69 14.90 55.07
C ILE A 51 20.40 14.30 56.29
N VAL A 52 20.95 15.15 57.14
CA VAL A 52 21.37 14.78 58.49
C VAL A 52 20.37 15.41 59.45
N CYS A 53 19.57 14.59 60.13
CA CYS A 53 18.47 15.03 60.97
C CYS A 53 18.71 14.70 62.46
N ASP A 54 18.57 15.69 63.31
CA ASP A 54 18.62 15.56 64.75
C ASP A 54 17.28 15.03 65.26
N ALA A 55 17.29 13.85 65.89
CA ALA A 55 16.09 13.26 66.47
C ALA A 55 15.68 13.91 67.81
N ASP A 56 16.63 14.57 68.51
CA ASP A 56 16.40 15.16 69.84
C ASP A 56 15.77 16.56 69.74
N MET A 57 15.17 16.89 68.63
CA MET A 57 14.44 18.16 68.49
C MET A 57 13.20 18.18 69.39
N PRO A 58 12.83 19.38 69.98
CA PRO A 58 11.64 19.46 70.82
C PRO A 58 10.39 18.86 70.14
N GLY A 59 9.57 18.11 70.93
CA GLY A 59 8.33 17.55 70.46
C GLY A 59 8.48 16.40 69.41
N ASN A 60 9.64 15.73 69.32
CA ASN A 60 9.97 14.74 68.36
C ASN A 60 9.94 15.24 66.88
N GLU A 61 10.09 16.58 66.69
CA GLU A 61 10.01 17.19 65.33
C GLU A 61 10.98 16.53 64.32
N GLY A 62 12.17 16.08 64.74
CA GLY A 62 13.14 15.44 63.84
C GLY A 62 12.58 14.19 63.19
N ILE A 63 11.93 13.33 63.96
CA ILE A 63 11.29 12.12 63.44
C ILE A 63 10.04 12.43 62.62
N GLU A 64 9.26 13.43 63.05
CA GLU A 64 8.08 13.90 62.33
C GLU A 64 8.45 14.44 60.94
N ILE A 65 9.56 15.20 60.81
CA ILE A 65 10.09 15.66 59.54
C ILE A 65 10.39 14.47 58.61
N LEU A 66 11.07 13.45 59.12
CA LEU A 66 11.41 12.26 58.30
C LEU A 66 10.17 11.48 57.88
N ARG A 67 9.16 11.36 58.77
CA ARG A 67 7.87 10.72 58.45
C ARG A 67 7.13 11.49 57.35
N GLU A 68 7.09 12.82 57.45
CA GLU A 68 6.48 13.67 56.41
C GLU A 68 7.20 13.54 55.08
N LEU A 69 8.52 13.57 55.05
CA LEU A 69 9.34 13.40 53.84
C LEU A 69 9.13 12.05 53.16
N ARG A 70 9.11 10.95 53.93
CA ARG A 70 8.82 9.61 53.38
C ARG A 70 7.39 9.48 52.84
N GLY A 71 6.42 10.16 53.52
CA GLY A 71 5.04 10.25 53.01
C GLY A 71 4.93 11.03 51.70
N GLN A 72 5.87 11.94 51.41
CA GLN A 72 5.97 12.69 50.14
C GLN A 72 6.90 12.00 49.11
N ASN A 73 7.22 10.71 49.26
CA ASN A 73 8.10 9.95 48.39
C ASN A 73 9.55 10.47 48.28
N TYR A 74 10.06 11.13 49.31
CA TYR A 74 11.46 11.51 49.34
C TYR A 74 12.38 10.28 49.34
N ARG A 75 13.22 10.17 48.29
CA ARG A 75 14.15 9.05 48.09
C ARG A 75 15.61 9.35 48.44
N GLY A 76 15.88 10.55 48.91
CA GLY A 76 17.23 10.96 49.32
C GLY A 76 17.73 10.20 50.54
N GLY A 77 19.04 10.22 50.75
CA GLY A 77 19.66 9.60 51.91
C GLY A 77 19.32 10.37 53.21
N VAL A 78 19.20 9.64 54.31
CA VAL A 78 18.93 10.20 55.63
C VAL A 78 19.92 9.61 56.62
N ILE A 79 20.56 10.48 57.44
CA ILE A 79 21.32 10.12 58.62
C ILE A 79 20.59 10.69 59.82
N VAL A 80 20.28 9.89 60.80
CA VAL A 80 19.68 10.31 62.05
C VAL A 80 20.79 10.48 63.09
N ILE A 81 20.78 11.59 63.83
CA ILE A 81 21.69 11.82 64.97
C ILE A 81 20.86 11.96 66.24
N SER A 82 21.33 11.40 67.38
CA SER A 82 20.65 11.51 68.68
C SER A 82 21.62 11.37 69.82
N ALA A 83 21.28 12.01 70.97
CA ALA A 83 22.01 11.86 72.24
C ALA A 83 21.70 10.52 72.92
N SER A 84 20.59 9.86 72.57
CA SER A 84 20.18 8.61 73.21
C SER A 84 19.95 7.52 72.17
N CYS A 85 20.32 6.28 72.50
CA CYS A 85 20.04 5.11 71.68
C CYS A 85 18.88 4.31 72.27
N SER A 86 17.66 4.86 72.17
CA SER A 86 16.50 4.07 72.62
C SER A 86 16.13 3.04 71.55
N PRO A 87 15.71 1.82 71.93
CA PRO A 87 15.25 0.81 71.00
C PRO A 87 14.05 1.26 70.13
N GLU A 88 13.21 2.15 70.67
CA GLU A 88 12.05 2.70 69.99
C GLU A 88 12.48 3.70 68.89
N LEU A 89 13.37 4.60 69.19
CA LEU A 89 13.89 5.59 68.23
C LEU A 89 14.68 4.92 67.10
N THR A 90 15.52 3.94 67.43
CA THR A 90 16.28 3.18 66.46
C THR A 90 15.35 2.39 65.51
N ARG A 91 14.30 1.76 66.05
CA ARG A 91 13.30 1.03 65.27
C ARG A 91 12.52 1.95 64.33
N GLU A 92 12.21 3.14 64.82
CA GLU A 92 11.51 4.13 64.02
C GLU A 92 12.39 4.72 62.90
N ALA A 93 13.64 5.02 63.18
CA ALA A 93 14.63 5.43 62.19
C ALA A 93 14.78 4.36 61.08
N LEU A 94 14.83 3.09 61.45
CA LEU A 94 14.86 1.98 60.50
C LEU A 94 13.58 1.88 59.64
N ARG A 95 12.39 2.07 60.25
CA ARG A 95 11.11 2.09 59.54
C ARG A 95 11.02 3.22 58.52
N LEU A 96 11.66 4.35 58.85
CA LEU A 96 11.76 5.52 57.98
C LEU A 96 12.93 5.43 56.98
N GLU A 97 13.52 4.25 56.84
CA GLU A 97 14.61 3.96 55.92
C GLU A 97 15.80 4.93 56.10
N ALA A 98 16.15 5.26 57.38
CA ALA A 98 17.38 6.00 57.63
C ALA A 98 18.57 5.16 57.16
N GLY A 99 19.46 5.77 56.39
CA GLY A 99 20.65 5.12 55.86
C GLY A 99 21.71 4.84 56.94
N ASP A 100 21.70 5.63 58.04
CA ASP A 100 22.54 5.42 59.21
C ASP A 100 21.99 6.13 60.43
N PHE A 101 22.47 5.73 61.65
CA PHE A 101 22.10 6.31 62.93
C PHE A 101 23.35 6.57 63.76
N LEU A 102 23.61 7.82 64.14
CA LEU A 102 24.82 8.21 64.83
C LEU A 102 24.50 8.80 66.23
N LEU A 103 25.30 8.41 67.22
CA LEU A 103 25.19 8.98 68.56
C LEU A 103 25.97 10.29 68.73
N LYS A 104 25.41 11.24 69.52
CA LYS A 104 26.13 12.45 69.91
C LYS A 104 27.03 12.13 71.11
N PRO A 105 28.25 12.70 71.20
CA PRO A 105 28.84 13.62 70.23
C PRO A 105 29.24 12.87 68.91
N VAL A 106 28.82 13.41 67.77
CA VAL A 106 29.07 12.76 66.47
C VAL A 106 30.57 12.86 66.15
N GLU A 107 31.19 11.70 66.03
CA GLU A 107 32.60 11.61 65.63
C GLU A 107 32.78 11.88 64.12
N GLU A 108 33.78 12.67 63.78
CA GLU A 108 34.06 13.07 62.39
C GLU A 108 34.21 11.83 61.45
N ASN A 109 34.91 10.77 61.91
CA ASN A 109 35.12 9.57 61.13
C ASN A 109 33.82 8.78 60.89
N GLN A 110 32.94 8.69 61.88
CA GLN A 110 31.67 8.01 61.79
C GLN A 110 30.74 8.76 60.81
N LEU A 111 30.62 10.08 60.92
CA LEU A 111 29.86 10.91 60.02
C LEU A 111 30.38 10.78 58.57
N ARG A 112 31.68 10.82 58.40
CA ARG A 112 32.34 10.64 57.12
C ARG A 112 32.00 9.29 56.46
N SER A 113 32.07 8.21 57.24
CA SER A 113 31.76 6.86 56.77
C SER A 113 30.30 6.72 56.37
N ALA A 114 29.38 7.23 57.20
CA ALA A 114 27.95 7.25 56.95
C ALA A 114 27.60 7.99 55.64
N VAL A 115 28.11 9.22 55.49
CA VAL A 115 27.90 10.03 54.27
C VAL A 115 28.43 9.31 53.03
N LYS A 116 29.70 8.84 53.05
CA LYS A 116 30.30 8.12 51.92
C LYS A 116 29.51 6.87 51.59
N GLY A 117 29.07 6.09 52.57
CA GLY A 117 28.29 4.88 52.40
C GLY A 117 26.92 5.14 51.75
N ILE A 118 26.25 6.24 52.13
CA ILE A 118 24.96 6.61 51.54
C ILE A 118 25.15 7.10 50.09
N LEU A 119 26.13 7.96 49.83
CA LEU A 119 26.43 8.48 48.51
C LEU A 119 26.80 7.35 47.53
N ALA A 120 27.60 6.38 47.98
CA ALA A 120 27.95 5.22 47.18
C ALA A 120 26.72 4.35 46.82
N ARG A 121 25.81 4.15 47.80
CA ARG A 121 24.55 3.41 47.54
C ARG A 121 23.62 4.17 46.60
N GLN A 122 23.56 5.49 46.67
CA GLN A 122 22.75 6.30 45.74
C GLN A 122 23.32 6.24 44.31
N ARG A 123 24.63 6.46 44.16
CA ARG A 123 25.29 6.35 42.83
C ARG A 123 25.04 4.96 42.18
N LYS A 124 25.14 3.90 42.98
CA LYS A 124 24.88 2.54 42.47
C LYS A 124 23.43 2.35 42.03
N ARG A 125 22.45 2.88 42.78
CA ARG A 125 21.04 2.86 42.40
C ARG A 125 20.78 3.64 41.11
N GLU A 126 21.33 4.84 40.98
CA GLU A 126 21.22 5.67 39.77
C GLU A 126 21.83 4.95 38.55
N GLU A 127 23.00 4.31 38.73
CA GLU A 127 23.63 3.52 37.68
C GLU A 127 22.78 2.28 37.30
N GLU A 128 22.17 1.61 38.27
CA GLU A 128 21.30 0.45 38.03
C GLU A 128 19.99 0.87 37.33
N GLU A 129 19.38 2.00 37.76
CA GLU A 129 18.18 2.56 37.10
C GLU A 129 18.49 2.99 35.68
N LEU A 130 19.62 3.70 35.46
CA LEU A 130 20.06 4.10 34.13
C LEU A 130 20.35 2.89 33.23
N LYS A 131 21.02 1.85 33.76
CA LYS A 131 21.23 0.60 33.01
C LYS A 131 19.92 -0.10 32.65
N LYS A 132 18.94 -0.06 33.54
CA LYS A 132 17.61 -0.62 33.28
C LYS A 132 16.87 0.18 32.20
N GLU A 133 16.88 1.50 32.28
CA GLU A 133 16.28 2.39 31.30
C GLU A 133 16.92 2.22 29.91
N TYR A 134 18.27 2.14 29.83
CA TYR A 134 18.97 1.81 28.60
C TYR A 134 18.62 0.41 28.08
N GLY A 135 18.47 -0.55 28.99
CA GLY A 135 18.08 -1.92 28.65
C GLY A 135 16.66 -1.98 28.08
N ASP A 136 15.72 -1.28 28.69
CA ASP A 136 14.33 -1.22 28.24
C ASP A 136 14.23 -0.49 26.88
N CYS A 137 14.91 0.65 26.72
CA CYS A 137 15.00 1.37 25.44
C CYS A 137 15.68 0.52 24.35
N TRP A 138 16.72 -0.24 24.69
CA TRP A 138 17.36 -1.15 23.74
C TRP A 138 16.45 -2.31 23.36
N MET A 139 15.70 -2.89 24.32
CA MET A 139 14.72 -3.96 24.06
C MET A 139 13.59 -3.49 23.15
N GLU A 140 13.09 -2.27 23.33
CA GLU A 140 12.06 -1.68 22.47
C GLU A 140 12.55 -1.45 21.04
N ASN A 141 13.78 -0.99 20.85
CA ASN A 141 14.33 -0.64 19.55
C ASN A 141 15.08 -1.79 18.85
N HIS A 142 15.36 -2.87 19.56
CA HIS A 142 16.16 -3.98 19.07
C HIS A 142 15.60 -4.63 17.79
N MET A 143 14.29 -4.75 17.69
CA MET A 143 13.64 -5.29 16.48
C MET A 143 13.81 -4.34 15.28
N ALA A 144 13.66 -3.03 15.50
CA ALA A 144 13.85 -2.02 14.45
C ALA A 144 15.31 -1.98 13.95
N ILE A 145 16.28 -2.12 14.85
CA ILE A 145 17.71 -2.19 14.50
C ILE A 145 18.00 -3.43 13.63
N LYS A 146 17.42 -4.57 13.98
CA LYS A 146 17.55 -5.80 13.16
C LYS A 146 16.88 -5.64 11.80
N GLU A 147 15.68 -5.09 11.75
CA GLU A 147 15.01 -4.80 10.48
C GLU A 147 15.85 -3.88 9.58
N LEU A 148 16.41 -2.82 10.15
CA LEU A 148 17.27 -1.87 9.42
C LEU A 148 18.52 -2.56 8.88
N PHE A 149 19.20 -3.39 9.70
CA PHE A 149 20.37 -4.15 9.27
C PHE A 149 20.06 -5.00 8.03
N TRP A 150 19.00 -5.82 8.10
CA TRP A 150 18.63 -6.70 6.99
C TRP A 150 18.19 -5.92 5.75
N LYS A 151 17.50 -4.79 5.95
CA LYS A 151 17.13 -3.89 4.88
C LYS A 151 18.36 -3.32 4.17
N ASP A 152 19.38 -2.92 4.94
CA ASP A 152 20.62 -2.38 4.38
C ASP A 152 21.45 -3.44 3.65
N VAL A 153 21.41 -4.70 4.10
CA VAL A 153 22.02 -5.83 3.38
C VAL A 153 21.30 -6.06 2.05
N CYS A 154 19.96 -6.17 2.07
CA CYS A 154 19.17 -6.40 0.86
C CYS A 154 19.29 -5.27 -0.17
N LEU A 155 19.49 -4.02 0.28
CA LEU A 155 19.62 -2.86 -0.60
C LEU A 155 21.07 -2.56 -1.02
N GLY A 156 22.04 -3.39 -0.63
CA GLY A 156 23.47 -3.20 -0.95
C GLY A 156 24.11 -1.99 -0.27
N ARG A 157 23.49 -1.43 0.79
CA ARG A 157 24.06 -0.32 1.58
C ARG A 157 25.19 -0.79 2.49
N ILE A 158 25.23 -2.07 2.78
CA ILE A 158 26.34 -2.76 3.41
C ILE A 158 27.10 -3.50 2.31
N ARG A 159 28.42 -3.29 2.23
CA ARG A 159 29.26 -3.96 1.23
C ARG A 159 29.10 -5.49 1.34
N ASN A 160 28.94 -6.15 0.20
CA ASN A 160 28.76 -7.60 0.06
C ASN A 160 30.08 -8.36 0.35
N ASP A 161 30.49 -8.28 1.60
CA ASP A 161 31.69 -8.93 2.14
C ASP A 161 31.29 -9.66 3.42
N PRO A 162 31.48 -10.98 3.51
CA PRO A 162 31.03 -11.79 4.64
C PRO A 162 31.59 -11.29 5.99
N GLU A 163 32.83 -10.80 6.03
CA GLU A 163 33.43 -10.30 7.26
C GLU A 163 32.81 -8.97 7.71
N ILE A 164 32.55 -8.09 6.75
CA ILE A 164 31.89 -6.79 7.02
C ILE A 164 30.47 -7.01 7.49
N ILE A 165 29.71 -7.89 6.81
CA ILE A 165 28.34 -8.24 7.18
C ILE A 165 28.32 -8.85 8.59
N SER A 166 29.17 -9.85 8.88
CA SER A 166 29.24 -10.50 10.18
C SER A 166 29.65 -9.56 11.31
N ARG A 167 30.56 -8.61 11.05
CA ARG A 167 30.97 -7.59 12.04
C ARG A 167 29.81 -6.64 12.35
N LYS A 168 29.10 -6.13 11.33
CA LYS A 168 27.93 -5.26 11.53
C LYS A 168 26.78 -6.01 12.19
N ALA A 169 26.53 -7.27 11.83
CA ALA A 169 25.53 -8.13 12.45
C ALA A 169 25.77 -8.26 13.96
N ARG A 170 27.03 -8.51 14.38
CA ARG A 170 27.42 -8.54 15.81
C ARG A 170 27.12 -7.23 16.52
N GLY A 171 27.37 -6.08 15.86
CA GLY A 171 27.01 -4.76 16.40
C GLY A 171 25.51 -4.56 16.61
N CYS A 172 24.68 -5.27 15.84
CA CYS A 172 23.21 -5.28 15.99
C CYS A 172 22.71 -6.46 16.85
N ASN A 173 23.58 -7.16 17.55
CA ASN A 173 23.29 -8.38 18.32
C ASN A 173 22.58 -9.47 17.49
N ILE A 174 22.99 -9.61 16.22
CA ILE A 174 22.55 -10.67 15.33
C ILE A 174 23.69 -11.70 15.27
N ARG A 175 23.41 -12.94 15.67
CA ARG A 175 24.35 -14.06 15.49
C ARG A 175 24.19 -14.57 14.07
N LEU A 176 25.18 -14.28 13.25
CA LEU A 176 25.25 -14.71 11.86
C LEU A 176 26.52 -15.54 11.68
N ASP A 177 26.33 -16.82 11.43
CA ASP A 177 27.44 -17.70 11.06
C ASP A 177 27.82 -17.41 9.60
N ALA A 178 29.12 -17.41 9.30
CA ALA A 178 29.62 -17.07 7.95
C ALA A 178 29.08 -18.03 6.87
N ASP A 179 28.87 -19.29 7.24
CA ASP A 179 28.37 -20.35 6.35
C ASP A 179 26.83 -20.53 6.43
N ALA A 180 26.12 -19.65 7.16
CA ALA A 180 24.67 -19.76 7.30
C ALA A 180 23.96 -19.53 5.97
N ARG A 181 23.20 -20.54 5.55
CA ARG A 181 22.31 -20.41 4.39
C ARG A 181 20.96 -19.89 4.83
N CYS A 182 20.41 -19.06 3.99
CA CYS A 182 19.06 -18.53 4.18
C CYS A 182 18.29 -18.58 2.86
N ARG A 183 16.99 -18.44 2.96
CA ARG A 183 16.10 -18.35 1.82
C ARG A 183 15.31 -17.05 1.89
N MET A 184 15.18 -16.35 0.78
CA MET A 184 14.48 -15.09 0.70
C MET A 184 13.11 -15.29 0.06
N VAL A 185 12.05 -14.73 0.65
CA VAL A 185 10.71 -14.68 0.07
C VAL A 185 10.33 -13.22 -0.12
N LEU A 186 10.08 -12.83 -1.35
CA LEU A 186 9.51 -11.53 -1.70
C LEU A 186 8.00 -11.67 -1.82
N ILE A 187 7.25 -10.90 -1.02
CA ILE A 187 5.78 -10.89 -1.03
C ILE A 187 5.32 -9.59 -1.68
N THR A 188 4.48 -9.72 -2.70
CA THR A 188 3.81 -8.61 -3.39
C THR A 188 2.30 -8.79 -3.33
N ILE A 189 1.54 -7.71 -3.49
CA ILE A 189 0.07 -7.75 -3.51
C ILE A 189 -0.39 -7.63 -4.95
N LYS A 190 -1.21 -8.55 -5.43
CA LYS A 190 -1.76 -8.54 -6.79
C LYS A 190 -2.87 -7.50 -6.94
N ASN A 191 -3.79 -7.42 -6.00
CA ASN A 191 -4.93 -6.50 -6.02
C ASN A 191 -4.69 -5.25 -5.15
N VAL A 192 -3.57 -4.58 -5.39
CA VAL A 192 -3.08 -3.44 -4.58
C VAL A 192 -4.13 -2.36 -4.41
N GLU A 193 -4.78 -1.94 -5.50
CA GLU A 193 -5.76 -0.83 -5.46
C GLU A 193 -6.98 -1.13 -4.60
N GLU A 194 -7.52 -2.35 -4.69
CA GLU A 194 -8.67 -2.77 -3.90
C GLU A 194 -8.35 -2.77 -2.41
N VAL A 195 -7.17 -3.30 -2.08
CA VAL A 195 -6.70 -3.42 -0.70
C VAL A 195 -6.35 -2.04 -0.13
N GLN A 196 -5.66 -1.18 -0.89
CA GLN A 196 -5.33 0.18 -0.47
C GLN A 196 -6.58 1.04 -0.27
N ARG A 197 -7.58 0.92 -1.13
CA ARG A 197 -8.86 1.64 -1.00
C ARG A 197 -9.59 1.24 0.27
N ARG A 198 -9.51 -0.04 0.66
CA ARG A 198 -10.23 -0.60 1.83
C ARG A 198 -9.50 -0.37 3.15
N TRP A 199 -8.18 -0.48 3.18
CA TRP A 199 -7.38 -0.53 4.40
C TRP A 199 -6.33 0.58 4.53
N GLY A 200 -5.98 1.25 3.43
CA GLY A 200 -4.80 2.10 3.34
C GLY A 200 -3.50 1.30 3.16
N GLU A 201 -2.48 1.95 2.62
CA GLU A 201 -1.23 1.28 2.25
C GLU A 201 -0.44 0.78 3.47
N GLU A 202 -0.24 1.64 4.46
CA GLU A 202 0.57 1.34 5.65
C GLU A 202 -0.05 0.24 6.52
N LEU A 203 -1.38 0.25 6.68
CA LEU A 203 -2.10 -0.73 7.49
C LEU A 203 -2.05 -2.12 6.84
N CYS A 204 -2.17 -2.19 5.51
CA CYS A 204 -2.08 -3.44 4.78
C CYS A 204 -0.68 -4.05 4.87
N GLN A 205 0.36 -3.25 4.68
CA GLN A 205 1.74 -3.73 4.79
C GLN A 205 2.06 -4.24 6.20
N SER A 206 1.68 -3.48 7.22
CA SER A 206 1.85 -3.88 8.62
C SER A 206 1.09 -5.17 8.95
N ALA A 207 -0.10 -5.33 8.41
CA ALA A 207 -0.91 -6.54 8.61
C ALA A 207 -0.26 -7.78 7.96
N ILE A 208 0.21 -7.67 6.71
CA ILE A 208 0.92 -8.76 6.02
C ILE A 208 2.24 -9.09 6.74
N GLN A 209 2.98 -8.07 7.18
CA GLN A 209 4.19 -8.26 7.96
C GLN A 209 3.91 -9.04 9.27
N ASN A 210 2.86 -8.67 9.99
CA ASN A 210 2.49 -9.33 11.24
C ASN A 210 2.02 -10.77 11.00
N LEU A 211 1.25 -11.03 9.94
CA LEU A 211 0.87 -12.40 9.57
C LEU A 211 2.10 -13.23 9.18
N ALA A 212 3.01 -12.68 8.41
CA ALA A 212 4.25 -13.34 8.04
C ALA A 212 5.11 -13.65 9.29
N LYS A 213 5.24 -12.69 10.24
CA LYS A 213 5.90 -12.92 11.55
C LYS A 213 5.22 -14.03 12.35
N GLY A 214 3.89 -14.12 12.32
CA GLY A 214 3.12 -15.16 13.02
C GLY A 214 3.25 -16.55 12.40
N VAL A 215 3.49 -16.64 11.10
CA VAL A 215 3.69 -17.90 10.37
C VAL A 215 5.13 -18.38 10.49
N VAL A 216 6.11 -17.46 10.47
CA VAL A 216 7.53 -17.74 10.63
C VAL A 216 7.84 -17.87 12.13
N LYS A 217 7.70 -19.09 12.68
CA LYS A 217 7.99 -19.40 14.09
C LYS A 217 9.47 -19.70 14.37
N GLY A 218 10.35 -19.53 13.39
CA GLY A 218 11.76 -19.90 13.44
C GLY A 218 12.58 -19.11 14.47
N ASN A 219 13.87 -19.42 14.55
CA ASN A 219 14.80 -18.73 15.43
C ASN A 219 14.75 -17.22 15.13
N VAL A 220 14.21 -16.42 16.08
CA VAL A 220 14.05 -14.97 16.00
C VAL A 220 15.35 -14.22 15.68
N GLN A 221 16.50 -14.92 15.75
CA GLN A 221 17.80 -14.34 15.42
C GLN A 221 18.12 -14.38 13.93
N THR A 222 17.68 -15.41 13.20
CA THR A 222 18.03 -15.66 11.80
C THR A 222 16.86 -15.44 10.84
N SER A 223 15.64 -15.79 11.23
CA SER A 223 14.46 -15.56 10.41
C SER A 223 13.84 -14.19 10.69
N GLN A 224 13.72 -13.36 9.67
CA GLN A 224 13.26 -11.96 9.79
C GLN A 224 12.19 -11.63 8.74
N VAL A 225 11.26 -10.76 9.13
CA VAL A 225 10.26 -10.18 8.22
C VAL A 225 10.47 -8.67 8.20
N ILE A 226 10.85 -8.14 7.06
CA ILE A 226 11.17 -6.73 6.86
C ILE A 226 10.28 -6.11 5.77
N VAL A 227 10.10 -4.79 5.82
CA VAL A 227 9.42 -4.05 4.76
C VAL A 227 10.44 -3.21 4.00
N ILE A 228 10.53 -3.43 2.70
CA ILE A 228 11.37 -2.64 1.80
C ILE A 228 10.45 -1.92 0.82
N TYR A 229 10.34 -0.59 0.97
CA TYR A 229 9.34 0.23 0.26
C TYR A 229 7.93 -0.31 0.49
N THR A 230 7.27 -0.78 -0.57
CA THR A 230 5.89 -1.29 -0.55
C THR A 230 5.80 -2.82 -0.49
N ARG A 231 6.91 -3.51 -0.25
CA ARG A 231 7.00 -4.98 -0.31
C ARG A 231 7.43 -5.57 1.01
N VAL A 232 6.89 -6.73 1.32
CA VAL A 232 7.32 -7.51 2.48
C VAL A 232 8.36 -8.52 2.02
N VAL A 233 9.50 -8.54 2.69
CA VAL A 233 10.57 -9.49 2.45
C VAL A 233 10.74 -10.35 3.69
N VAL A 234 10.69 -11.67 3.50
CA VAL A 234 10.92 -12.64 4.55
C VAL A 234 12.26 -13.31 4.31
N ILE A 235 13.13 -13.26 5.31
CA ILE A 235 14.40 -13.99 5.32
C ILE A 235 14.20 -15.17 6.24
N LEU A 236 14.39 -16.37 5.73
CA LEU A 236 14.18 -17.64 6.42
C LEU A 236 15.52 -18.33 6.61
N ASP A 237 15.76 -18.91 7.77
CA ASP A 237 16.86 -19.86 7.91
C ASP A 237 16.58 -21.15 7.11
N GLU A 238 17.56 -22.04 7.00
CA GLU A 238 17.46 -23.25 6.17
C GLU A 238 16.25 -24.11 6.53
N LYS A 239 15.99 -24.30 7.83
CA LYS A 239 14.87 -25.13 8.32
C LYS A 239 13.50 -24.53 8.01
N GLU A 240 13.33 -23.26 8.29
CA GLU A 240 12.07 -22.54 7.98
C GLU A 240 11.90 -22.35 6.46
N GLY A 241 13.01 -22.22 5.72
CA GLY A 241 13.00 -22.18 4.26
C GLY A 241 12.46 -23.46 3.62
N GLU A 242 12.83 -24.62 4.14
CA GLU A 242 12.27 -25.90 3.71
C GLU A 242 10.80 -26.02 4.07
N ARG A 243 10.45 -25.62 5.30
CA ARG A 243 9.09 -25.65 5.82
C ARG A 243 8.16 -24.66 5.11
N PHE A 244 8.69 -23.64 4.44
CA PHE A 244 7.86 -22.63 3.75
C PHE A 244 6.95 -23.25 2.67
N ARG A 245 7.32 -24.39 2.10
CA ARG A 245 6.45 -25.13 1.17
C ARG A 245 5.12 -25.55 1.82
N GLU A 246 5.15 -25.85 3.10
CA GLU A 246 3.95 -26.30 3.86
C GLU A 246 3.18 -25.11 4.42
N ILE A 247 3.89 -24.09 4.95
CA ILE A 247 3.26 -22.96 5.65
C ILE A 247 2.86 -21.80 4.72
N GLY A 248 3.53 -21.65 3.58
CA GLY A 248 3.29 -20.58 2.62
C GLY A 248 1.85 -20.51 2.09
N PRO A 249 1.23 -21.63 1.68
CA PRO A 249 -0.18 -21.63 1.28
C PRO A 249 -1.12 -21.09 2.36
N GLY A 250 -0.89 -21.43 3.62
CA GLY A 250 -1.66 -20.91 4.75
C GLY A 250 -1.49 -19.39 4.95
N LEU A 251 -0.32 -18.82 4.63
CA LEU A 251 -0.12 -17.37 4.63
C LEU A 251 -0.95 -16.70 3.54
N VAL A 252 -0.92 -17.25 2.32
CA VAL A 252 -1.69 -16.74 1.18
C VAL A 252 -3.19 -16.75 1.49
N GLU A 253 -3.69 -17.85 2.03
CA GLU A 253 -5.10 -18.02 2.39
C GLU A 253 -5.54 -17.02 3.47
N ARG A 254 -4.77 -16.89 4.55
CA ARG A 254 -5.05 -15.91 5.62
C ARG A 254 -5.03 -14.46 5.13
N CYS A 255 -4.10 -14.08 4.27
CA CYS A 255 -4.08 -12.74 3.71
C CYS A 255 -5.34 -12.46 2.87
N ARG A 256 -5.80 -13.44 2.11
CA ARG A 256 -7.04 -13.36 1.33
C ARG A 256 -8.27 -13.26 2.24
N ASP A 257 -8.39 -14.17 3.23
CA ASP A 257 -9.60 -14.27 4.06
C ASP A 257 -9.74 -13.10 5.03
N MET A 258 -8.64 -12.63 5.62
CA MET A 258 -8.68 -11.54 6.60
C MET A 258 -8.70 -10.15 5.98
N PHE A 259 -7.99 -9.95 4.87
CA PHE A 259 -7.79 -8.61 4.29
C PHE A 259 -8.31 -8.48 2.86
N GLY A 260 -8.73 -9.58 2.23
CA GLY A 260 -9.03 -9.61 0.80
C GLY A 260 -7.77 -9.45 -0.07
N ALA A 261 -6.56 -9.55 0.52
CA ALA A 261 -5.31 -9.34 -0.17
C ALA A 261 -4.87 -10.62 -0.91
N GLN A 262 -4.77 -10.53 -2.23
CA GLN A 262 -4.19 -11.58 -3.05
C GLN A 262 -2.68 -11.37 -3.11
N ILE A 263 -1.93 -12.11 -2.29
CA ILE A 263 -0.47 -12.00 -2.26
C ILE A 263 0.18 -13.00 -3.21
N LEU A 264 1.33 -12.59 -3.75
CA LEU A 264 2.23 -13.41 -4.54
C LEU A 264 3.56 -13.52 -3.80
N CYS A 265 4.07 -14.73 -3.64
CA CYS A 265 5.31 -15.05 -2.94
C CYS A 265 6.34 -15.59 -3.94
N TYR A 266 7.45 -14.88 -4.09
CA TYR A 266 8.58 -15.30 -4.91
C TYR A 266 9.70 -15.78 -3.99
N VAL A 267 10.01 -17.07 -4.06
CA VAL A 267 10.91 -17.77 -3.13
C VAL A 267 12.24 -18.06 -3.81
N SER A 268 13.35 -17.63 -3.21
CA SER A 268 14.68 -17.94 -3.72
C SER A 268 15.09 -19.39 -3.43
N GLY A 269 16.15 -19.87 -4.07
CA GLY A 269 16.94 -21.00 -3.55
C GLY A 269 17.68 -20.61 -2.28
N ASP A 270 18.47 -21.55 -1.75
CA ASP A 270 19.35 -21.29 -0.62
C ASP A 270 20.51 -20.40 -1.05
N ILE A 271 20.76 -19.34 -0.28
CA ILE A 271 21.73 -18.29 -0.56
C ILE A 271 22.56 -17.98 0.67
N PHE A 272 23.76 -17.47 0.47
CA PHE A 272 24.56 -16.87 1.52
C PHE A 272 24.21 -15.40 1.73
N CYS A 273 24.59 -14.83 2.87
CA CYS A 273 24.26 -13.45 3.22
C CYS A 273 24.81 -12.42 2.23
N GLU A 274 25.98 -12.66 1.64
CA GLU A 274 26.58 -11.81 0.60
C GLU A 274 25.83 -11.84 -0.73
N GLU A 275 24.98 -12.83 -0.95
CA GLU A 275 24.15 -12.95 -2.16
C GLU A 275 22.80 -12.24 -2.05
N MET A 276 22.46 -11.71 -0.86
CA MET A 276 21.12 -11.16 -0.58
C MET A 276 20.74 -9.99 -1.49
N GLU A 277 21.66 -9.05 -1.74
CA GLU A 277 21.39 -7.91 -2.64
C GLU A 277 21.05 -8.38 -4.07
N LYS A 278 21.89 -9.27 -4.61
CA LYS A 278 21.69 -9.83 -5.95
C LYS A 278 20.39 -10.63 -6.01
N THR A 279 20.10 -11.39 -4.95
CA THR A 279 18.87 -12.19 -4.87
C THR A 279 17.65 -11.33 -4.74
N TYR A 280 17.65 -10.29 -3.90
CA TYR A 280 16.56 -9.33 -3.81
C TYR A 280 16.28 -8.66 -5.17
N SER A 281 17.33 -8.19 -5.84
CA SER A 281 17.22 -7.58 -7.17
C SER A 281 16.67 -8.54 -8.22
N ARG A 282 17.05 -9.83 -8.15
CA ARG A 282 16.54 -10.90 -9.02
C ARG A 282 15.07 -11.19 -8.77
N LEU A 283 14.67 -11.40 -7.51
CA LEU A 283 13.28 -11.61 -7.13
C LEU A 283 12.40 -10.42 -7.51
N LEU A 284 12.90 -9.21 -7.30
CA LEU A 284 12.21 -7.99 -7.68
C LEU A 284 11.99 -7.90 -9.19
N ARG A 285 13.01 -8.24 -9.98
CA ARG A 285 12.89 -8.29 -11.45
C ARG A 285 11.90 -9.36 -11.88
N PHE A 286 12.03 -10.56 -11.33
CA PHE A 286 11.12 -11.66 -11.65
C PHE A 286 9.66 -11.30 -11.31
N SER A 287 9.41 -10.68 -10.16
CA SER A 287 8.07 -10.25 -9.76
C SER A 287 7.46 -9.21 -10.71
N LYS A 288 8.27 -8.40 -11.37
CA LYS A 288 7.82 -7.41 -12.36
C LYS A 288 7.59 -8.03 -13.74
N ASP A 289 8.35 -9.06 -14.07
CA ASP A 289 8.21 -9.79 -15.33
C ASP A 289 7.10 -10.86 -15.29
N ASP A 290 6.59 -11.21 -14.09
CA ASP A 290 5.48 -12.14 -13.90
C ASP A 290 4.12 -11.46 -14.10
N VAL A 291 3.83 -11.11 -15.34
CA VAL A 291 2.55 -10.48 -15.73
C VAL A 291 1.36 -11.44 -15.73
N LEU A 292 1.60 -12.76 -15.68
CA LEU A 292 0.55 -13.78 -15.63
C LEU A 292 -0.04 -13.90 -14.22
N CYS A 293 0.80 -13.78 -13.18
CA CYS A 293 0.40 -13.90 -11.77
C CYS A 293 -0.49 -15.13 -11.50
N GLN A 294 -0.17 -16.29 -12.11
CA GLN A 294 -1.02 -17.49 -12.04
C GLN A 294 -0.88 -18.22 -10.72
N ASP A 295 0.37 -18.38 -10.26
CA ASP A 295 0.67 -19.11 -9.03
C ASP A 295 0.97 -18.15 -7.89
N SER A 296 0.30 -18.35 -6.75
CA SER A 296 0.52 -17.50 -5.57
C SER A 296 1.89 -17.70 -4.93
N ILE A 297 2.56 -18.84 -5.18
CA ILE A 297 3.91 -19.13 -4.69
C ILE A 297 4.75 -19.65 -5.83
N GLN A 298 5.84 -18.95 -6.14
CA GLN A 298 6.76 -19.29 -7.21
C GLN A 298 8.19 -19.44 -6.68
N TYR A 299 8.84 -20.54 -7.05
CA TYR A 299 10.24 -20.81 -6.69
C TYR A 299 11.15 -20.34 -7.81
N VAL A 300 11.94 -19.31 -7.54
CA VAL A 300 12.83 -18.66 -8.51
C VAL A 300 14.22 -19.25 -8.42
N THR A 301 14.67 -19.89 -9.48
CA THR A 301 16.02 -20.48 -9.55
C THR A 301 17.08 -19.44 -9.91
N GLN A 302 18.38 -19.79 -9.77
CA GLN A 302 19.47 -18.88 -10.16
C GLN A 302 19.44 -18.53 -11.66
N ARG A 303 18.96 -19.43 -12.51
CA ARG A 303 18.85 -19.21 -13.96
C ARG A 303 17.66 -18.32 -14.35
N ASP A 304 16.67 -18.21 -13.46
CA ASP A 304 15.52 -17.33 -13.67
C ASP A 304 15.93 -15.91 -13.33
N GLY A 305 16.04 -15.03 -14.30
CA GLY A 305 16.45 -13.62 -14.13
C GLY A 305 17.88 -13.29 -14.57
N GLU A 306 18.73 -14.27 -14.89
CA GLU A 306 20.00 -14.06 -15.60
C GLU A 306 19.76 -13.96 -17.10
N ARG A 307 18.94 -13.01 -17.52
CA ARG A 307 18.96 -12.60 -18.91
C ARG A 307 20.09 -11.60 -19.07
N GLU A 308 21.13 -11.99 -19.83
CA GLU A 308 22.22 -11.09 -20.19
C GLU A 308 21.65 -9.77 -20.73
N GLU A 309 22.23 -8.64 -20.37
CA GLU A 309 21.85 -7.32 -20.91
C GLU A 309 21.89 -7.27 -22.44
N GLY A 310 22.66 -8.17 -23.08
CA GLY A 310 22.70 -8.36 -24.53
C GLY A 310 21.41 -8.92 -25.13
N ASP A 311 20.68 -9.78 -24.42
CA ASP A 311 19.45 -10.41 -24.90
C ASP A 311 18.24 -9.43 -24.91
N ARG A 312 18.34 -8.31 -24.16
CA ARG A 312 17.33 -7.24 -24.18
C ARG A 312 17.29 -6.46 -25.51
N ARG A 313 18.39 -6.39 -26.25
CA ARG A 313 18.50 -5.61 -27.50
C ARG A 313 17.90 -6.32 -28.70
N LEU A 314 17.63 -7.62 -28.63
CA LEU A 314 17.18 -8.46 -29.76
C LEU A 314 15.76 -9.04 -29.60
N LYS A 315 14.98 -8.63 -28.58
CA LYS A 315 13.58 -9.05 -28.53
C LYS A 315 12.84 -8.50 -29.75
N GLU A 316 12.31 -9.42 -30.57
CA GLU A 316 11.38 -9.06 -31.64
C GLU A 316 10.28 -8.15 -31.06
N ARG A 317 10.12 -6.98 -31.67
CA ARG A 317 9.03 -6.07 -31.32
C ARG A 317 7.70 -6.82 -31.42
N ILE A 318 6.95 -6.82 -30.34
CA ILE A 318 5.60 -7.40 -30.35
C ILE A 318 4.74 -6.51 -31.23
N ILE A 319 4.27 -7.07 -32.35
CA ILE A 319 3.39 -6.36 -33.28
C ILE A 319 1.95 -6.60 -32.85
N LEU A 320 1.22 -5.51 -32.63
CA LEU A 320 -0.20 -5.59 -32.32
C LEU A 320 -1.01 -6.05 -33.54
N PRO A 321 -2.00 -6.93 -33.36
CA PRO A 321 -2.93 -7.29 -34.42
C PRO A 321 -3.70 -6.07 -34.95
N SER A 322 -3.76 -5.91 -36.25
CA SER A 322 -4.40 -4.75 -36.91
C SER A 322 -5.91 -4.65 -36.66
N ASP A 323 -6.56 -5.76 -36.34
CA ASP A 323 -8.00 -5.82 -36.09
C ASP A 323 -8.43 -5.22 -34.71
N TRP A 324 -7.48 -4.92 -33.81
CA TRP A 324 -7.80 -4.28 -32.54
C TRP A 324 -8.32 -2.85 -32.73
N GLY A 325 -7.71 -2.10 -33.65
CA GLY A 325 -8.18 -0.77 -34.00
C GLY A 325 -9.64 -0.81 -34.46
N GLU A 326 -9.99 -1.77 -35.33
CA GLU A 326 -11.37 -1.93 -35.80
C GLU A 326 -12.36 -2.20 -34.65
N LEU A 327 -11.96 -3.03 -33.68
CA LEU A 327 -12.80 -3.32 -32.51
C LEU A 327 -12.97 -2.11 -31.58
N ILE A 328 -11.91 -1.29 -31.42
CA ILE A 328 -11.97 -0.04 -30.64
C ILE A 328 -12.92 0.94 -31.31
N PHE A 329 -12.76 1.18 -32.62
CA PHE A 329 -13.65 2.04 -33.38
C PHE A 329 -15.09 1.53 -33.39
N ALA A 330 -15.24 0.23 -33.32
CA ALA A 330 -16.52 -0.45 -33.28
C ALA A 330 -17.23 -0.43 -31.93
N GLY A 331 -16.55 -0.03 -30.85
CA GLY A 331 -17.10 -0.08 -29.49
C GLY A 331 -17.36 -1.50 -28.99
N GLN A 332 -16.65 -2.53 -29.54
CA GLN A 332 -16.84 -3.93 -29.15
C GLN A 332 -15.94 -4.29 -27.96
N THR A 333 -16.31 -3.83 -26.77
CA THR A 333 -15.50 -3.95 -25.56
C THR A 333 -15.13 -5.40 -25.22
N ASP A 334 -16.13 -6.29 -25.09
CA ASP A 334 -15.88 -7.69 -24.68
C ASP A 334 -15.05 -8.45 -25.69
N GLY A 335 -15.33 -8.25 -26.99
CA GLY A 335 -14.56 -8.87 -28.07
C GLY A 335 -13.12 -8.41 -28.11
N LEU A 336 -12.87 -7.13 -27.87
CA LEU A 336 -11.53 -6.56 -27.79
C LEU A 336 -10.76 -7.11 -26.58
N VAL A 337 -11.34 -7.03 -25.39
CA VAL A 337 -10.71 -7.48 -24.15
C VAL A 337 -10.34 -8.96 -24.22
N GLU A 338 -11.22 -9.81 -24.72
CA GLU A 338 -10.95 -11.24 -24.86
C GLU A 338 -9.81 -11.53 -25.86
N LYS A 339 -9.76 -10.84 -27.00
CA LYS A 339 -8.68 -10.99 -27.98
C LYS A 339 -7.34 -10.53 -27.41
N ILE A 340 -7.32 -9.37 -26.71
CA ILE A 340 -6.12 -8.84 -26.06
C ILE A 340 -5.64 -9.82 -25.00
N ARG A 341 -6.53 -10.32 -24.15
CA ARG A 341 -6.20 -11.30 -23.10
C ARG A 341 -5.52 -12.54 -23.70
N ARG A 342 -6.11 -13.14 -24.73
CA ARG A 342 -5.53 -14.34 -25.40
C ARG A 342 -4.15 -14.05 -25.96
N PHE A 343 -4.00 -12.92 -26.64
CA PHE A 343 -2.73 -12.51 -27.20
C PHE A 343 -1.66 -12.31 -26.12
N LEU A 344 -1.96 -11.56 -25.05
CA LEU A 344 -1.03 -11.31 -23.97
C LEU A 344 -0.61 -12.60 -23.25
N VAL A 345 -1.56 -13.51 -22.98
CA VAL A 345 -1.28 -14.82 -22.40
C VAL A 345 -0.35 -15.63 -23.29
N GLU A 346 -0.58 -15.62 -24.60
CA GLU A 346 0.29 -16.31 -25.55
C GLU A 346 1.70 -15.74 -25.58
N GLN A 347 1.85 -14.39 -25.60
CA GLN A 347 3.16 -13.74 -25.57
C GLN A 347 3.89 -14.01 -24.24
N ALA A 348 3.19 -14.00 -23.11
CA ALA A 348 3.75 -14.31 -21.81
C ALA A 348 4.24 -15.77 -21.72
N LYS A 349 3.45 -16.74 -22.22
CA LYS A 349 3.86 -18.16 -22.29
C LYS A 349 5.11 -18.36 -23.16
N LYS A 350 5.27 -17.56 -24.22
CA LYS A 350 6.47 -17.54 -25.08
C LYS A 350 7.65 -16.80 -24.45
N LYS A 351 7.54 -16.32 -23.18
CA LYS A 351 8.53 -15.50 -22.46
C LYS A 351 8.97 -14.23 -23.23
N ARG A 352 8.10 -13.71 -24.10
CA ARG A 352 8.31 -12.48 -24.87
C ARG A 352 7.87 -11.23 -24.13
N LEU A 353 7.02 -11.38 -23.11
CA LEU A 353 6.49 -10.30 -22.29
C LEU A 353 7.36 -10.11 -21.04
N ASP A 354 7.92 -8.92 -20.88
CA ASP A 354 8.57 -8.42 -19.67
C ASP A 354 8.00 -7.05 -19.31
N GLU A 355 8.41 -6.48 -18.19
CA GLU A 355 7.91 -5.17 -17.74
C GLU A 355 8.00 -4.10 -18.84
N MET A 356 9.12 -4.04 -19.56
CA MET A 356 9.33 -3.01 -20.60
C MET A 356 8.46 -3.23 -21.82
N SER A 357 8.39 -4.45 -22.34
CA SER A 357 7.53 -4.81 -23.47
C SER A 357 6.07 -4.56 -23.14
N PHE A 358 5.66 -4.83 -21.90
CA PHE A 358 4.30 -4.64 -21.46
C PHE A 358 3.93 -3.15 -21.36
N ARG A 359 4.85 -2.30 -20.92
CA ARG A 359 4.69 -0.84 -20.95
C ARG A 359 4.61 -0.30 -22.38
N ILE A 360 5.43 -0.80 -23.30
CA ILE A 360 5.37 -0.42 -24.72
C ILE A 360 3.99 -0.78 -25.30
N LEU A 361 3.49 -2.00 -25.02
CA LEU A 361 2.16 -2.42 -25.44
C LEU A 361 1.05 -1.51 -24.86
N GLN A 362 1.15 -1.09 -23.61
CA GLN A 362 0.22 -0.15 -23.02
C GLN A 362 0.19 1.17 -23.81
N GLN A 363 1.37 1.70 -24.19
CA GLN A 363 1.46 2.94 -24.98
C GLN A 363 0.87 2.76 -26.38
N ASP A 364 1.15 1.63 -27.04
CA ASP A 364 0.61 1.36 -28.37
C ASP A 364 -0.94 1.24 -28.33
N ILE A 365 -1.50 0.60 -27.29
CA ILE A 365 -2.95 0.54 -27.07
C ILE A 365 -3.54 1.92 -26.79
N LEU A 366 -2.84 2.73 -25.97
CA LEU A 366 -3.26 4.09 -25.65
C LEU A 366 -3.33 4.97 -26.91
N GLN A 367 -2.35 4.82 -27.84
CA GLN A 367 -2.38 5.51 -29.12
C GLN A 367 -3.62 5.12 -29.96
N MET A 368 -4.00 3.84 -29.93
CA MET A 368 -5.24 3.42 -30.61
C MET A 368 -6.49 4.06 -30.01
N PHE A 369 -6.54 4.22 -28.70
CA PHE A 369 -7.62 4.95 -28.03
C PHE A 369 -7.65 6.42 -28.44
N PHE A 370 -6.49 7.09 -28.45
CA PHE A 370 -6.42 8.50 -28.87
C PHE A 370 -6.84 8.67 -30.33
N ALA A 371 -6.45 7.79 -31.22
CA ALA A 371 -6.90 7.82 -32.62
C ALA A 371 -8.42 7.64 -32.74
N CYS A 372 -9.01 6.78 -31.92
CA CYS A 372 -10.47 6.61 -31.86
C CYS A 372 -11.18 7.85 -31.29
N MET A 373 -10.61 8.47 -30.24
CA MET A 373 -11.15 9.68 -29.62
C MET A 373 -11.09 10.86 -30.57
N GLU A 374 -9.95 11.08 -31.22
CA GLU A 374 -9.79 12.12 -32.25
C GLU A 374 -10.81 11.96 -33.37
N TYR A 375 -11.00 10.76 -33.87
CA TYR A 375 -12.01 10.46 -34.88
C TYR A 375 -13.44 10.80 -34.42
N ARG A 376 -13.72 10.71 -33.10
CA ARG A 376 -15.02 11.03 -32.49
C ARG A 376 -15.09 12.45 -31.94
N GLU A 377 -14.10 13.30 -32.24
CA GLU A 377 -13.98 14.68 -31.77
C GLU A 377 -13.90 14.81 -30.23
N ILE A 378 -13.49 13.73 -29.55
CA ILE A 378 -13.27 13.68 -28.10
C ILE A 378 -11.81 14.07 -27.83
N LYS A 379 -11.58 15.01 -26.91
CA LYS A 379 -10.23 15.46 -26.58
C LYS A 379 -9.50 14.42 -25.73
N ALA A 380 -8.23 14.14 -26.09
CA ALA A 380 -7.42 13.10 -25.46
C ALA A 380 -7.27 13.25 -23.92
N HIS A 381 -7.22 14.49 -23.38
CA HIS A 381 -7.11 14.71 -21.94
C HIS A 381 -8.33 14.20 -21.15
N GLN A 382 -9.52 14.15 -21.76
CA GLN A 382 -10.74 13.66 -21.10
C GLN A 382 -10.63 12.19 -20.68
N LEU A 383 -9.71 11.41 -21.28
CA LEU A 383 -9.45 10.04 -20.85
C LEU A 383 -8.83 9.99 -19.44
N PHE A 384 -8.02 10.98 -19.07
CA PHE A 384 -7.32 11.04 -17.80
C PHE A 384 -7.92 12.03 -16.80
N GLU A 385 -9.00 12.75 -17.16
CA GLU A 385 -9.81 13.51 -16.21
C GLU A 385 -10.67 12.59 -15.33
N ASP A 386 -10.96 11.38 -15.81
CA ASP A 386 -11.59 10.34 -15.00
C ASP A 386 -10.53 9.71 -14.09
N GLU A 387 -10.61 10.02 -12.79
CA GLU A 387 -9.62 9.59 -11.79
C GLU A 387 -9.49 8.06 -11.73
N GLU A 388 -10.58 7.33 -11.92
CA GLU A 388 -10.57 5.87 -11.87
C GLU A 388 -9.80 5.27 -13.07
N VAL A 389 -10.02 5.79 -14.27
CA VAL A 389 -9.27 5.40 -15.48
C VAL A 389 -7.79 5.72 -15.33
N TYR A 390 -7.47 6.89 -14.73
CA TYR A 390 -6.09 7.30 -14.50
C TYR A 390 -5.35 6.40 -13.49
N GLN A 391 -6.00 6.02 -12.40
CA GLN A 391 -5.40 5.10 -11.43
C GLN A 391 -5.17 3.72 -12.05
N HIS A 392 -6.14 3.19 -12.80
CA HIS A 392 -5.97 1.92 -13.50
C HIS A 392 -4.91 1.98 -14.62
N TYR A 393 -4.70 3.12 -15.26
CA TYR A 393 -3.57 3.31 -16.19
C TYR A 393 -2.22 3.10 -15.54
N LYS A 394 -2.01 3.61 -14.31
CA LYS A 394 -0.76 3.45 -13.57
C LYS A 394 -0.46 1.99 -13.24
N THR A 395 -1.49 1.21 -12.98
CA THR A 395 -1.37 -0.18 -12.52
C THR A 395 -1.60 -1.20 -13.62
N ALA A 396 -2.03 -0.79 -14.82
CA ALA A 396 -2.33 -1.70 -15.95
C ALA A 396 -1.19 -2.66 -16.31
N CYS A 397 0.07 -2.27 -16.07
CA CYS A 397 1.23 -3.11 -16.34
C CYS A 397 1.58 -4.09 -15.21
N PHE A 398 0.81 -4.18 -14.13
CA PHE A 398 1.10 -5.13 -13.05
C PHE A 398 0.68 -6.56 -13.39
N SER A 399 -0.41 -6.72 -14.14
CA SER A 399 -0.87 -8.02 -14.62
C SER A 399 -1.66 -7.90 -15.92
N ILE A 400 -1.86 -9.05 -16.60
CA ILE A 400 -2.75 -9.10 -17.77
C ILE A 400 -4.18 -8.76 -17.39
N ASP A 401 -4.62 -9.11 -16.18
CA ASP A 401 -5.96 -8.79 -15.67
C ASP A 401 -6.15 -7.29 -15.49
N ASP A 402 -5.13 -6.60 -14.94
CA ASP A 402 -5.17 -5.15 -14.74
C ASP A 402 -5.17 -4.40 -16.07
N MET A 403 -4.37 -4.86 -17.05
CA MET A 403 -4.39 -4.32 -18.41
C MET A 403 -5.78 -4.46 -19.05
N CYS A 404 -6.38 -5.63 -18.94
CA CYS A 404 -7.72 -5.88 -19.47
C CYS A 404 -8.79 -5.03 -18.79
N ARG A 405 -8.67 -4.80 -17.47
CA ARG A 405 -9.57 -3.93 -16.70
C ARG A 405 -9.44 -2.49 -17.16
N TRP A 406 -8.22 -1.95 -17.24
CA TRP A 406 -7.98 -0.60 -17.75
C TRP A 406 -8.52 -0.40 -19.16
N ILE A 407 -8.29 -1.35 -20.09
CA ILE A 407 -8.82 -1.29 -21.45
C ILE A 407 -10.35 -1.24 -21.45
N ARG A 408 -11.02 -2.06 -20.62
CA ARG A 408 -12.48 -2.05 -20.48
C ARG A 408 -12.98 -0.69 -20.05
N MET A 409 -12.37 -0.10 -19.03
CA MET A 409 -12.75 1.22 -18.50
C MET A 409 -12.54 2.33 -19.54
N CYS A 410 -11.42 2.30 -20.28
CA CYS A 410 -11.21 3.23 -21.39
C CYS A 410 -12.31 3.13 -22.45
N MET A 411 -12.69 1.91 -22.83
CA MET A 411 -13.75 1.67 -23.81
C MET A 411 -15.11 2.16 -23.33
N GLU A 412 -15.45 1.94 -22.06
CA GLU A 412 -16.69 2.39 -21.44
C GLU A 412 -16.74 3.92 -21.36
N LEU A 413 -15.63 4.55 -20.94
CA LEU A 413 -15.52 6.01 -20.89
C LEU A 413 -15.62 6.64 -22.28
N ILE A 414 -14.89 6.13 -23.28
CA ILE A 414 -14.95 6.61 -24.66
C ILE A 414 -16.37 6.46 -25.20
N THR A 415 -17.07 5.37 -24.88
CA THR A 415 -18.45 5.17 -25.27
C THR A 415 -19.37 6.21 -24.61
N ARG A 416 -19.22 6.44 -23.30
CA ARG A 416 -19.98 7.45 -22.54
C ARG A 416 -19.75 8.87 -23.08
N LEU A 417 -18.50 9.24 -23.34
CA LEU A 417 -18.14 10.55 -23.90
C LEU A 417 -18.63 10.73 -25.34
N SER A 418 -18.74 9.64 -26.11
CA SER A 418 -19.30 9.66 -27.45
C SER A 418 -20.82 9.93 -27.47
N PHE A 419 -21.50 9.69 -26.34
CA PHE A 419 -22.95 9.81 -26.18
C PHE A 419 -23.28 10.54 -24.87
N PRO A 420 -23.11 11.88 -24.81
CA PRO A 420 -23.32 12.67 -23.58
C PRO A 420 -24.73 12.53 -22.98
N ASP A 421 -25.72 12.19 -23.80
CA ASP A 421 -27.13 12.04 -23.37
C ASP A 421 -27.48 10.66 -22.77
N GLY A 422 -26.47 9.90 -22.37
CA GLY A 422 -26.54 8.82 -21.35
C GLY A 422 -27.45 7.62 -21.63
N ASN A 423 -28.18 7.53 -22.75
CA ASN A 423 -29.24 6.52 -22.91
C ASN A 423 -29.55 6.09 -24.36
N SER A 424 -28.55 5.92 -25.20
CA SER A 424 -28.82 5.28 -26.50
C SER A 424 -28.38 3.82 -26.51
N SER A 425 -29.25 2.93 -26.00
CA SER A 425 -29.08 1.49 -26.29
C SER A 425 -29.01 1.31 -27.82
N GLY A 426 -28.29 0.28 -28.29
CA GLY A 426 -28.23 0.00 -29.74
C GLY A 426 -29.63 0.00 -30.39
N ALA A 427 -30.66 -0.45 -29.64
CA ALA A 427 -32.05 -0.44 -30.04
C ALA A 427 -32.63 0.98 -30.20
N GLU A 428 -32.27 1.91 -29.31
CA GLU A 428 -32.73 3.30 -29.38
C GLU A 428 -32.07 4.04 -30.54
N LEU A 429 -30.77 3.84 -30.74
CA LEU A 429 -30.06 4.38 -31.91
C LEU A 429 -30.64 3.84 -33.21
N ALA A 430 -30.94 2.55 -33.27
CA ALA A 430 -31.63 1.95 -34.41
C ALA A 430 -33.03 2.56 -34.58
N GLY A 431 -33.71 2.90 -33.50
CA GLY A 431 -34.99 3.62 -33.51
C GLY A 431 -34.89 5.02 -34.14
N ARG A 432 -33.88 5.82 -33.70
CA ARG A 432 -33.58 7.15 -34.28
C ARG A 432 -33.28 7.05 -35.79
N ILE A 433 -32.41 6.10 -36.17
CA ILE A 433 -32.08 5.86 -37.60
C ILE A 433 -33.31 5.47 -38.40
N LYS A 434 -34.22 4.63 -37.86
CA LYS A 434 -35.51 4.30 -38.51
C LYS A 434 -36.39 5.54 -38.70
N GLY A 435 -36.44 6.45 -37.72
CA GLY A 435 -37.11 7.73 -37.80
C GLY A 435 -36.58 8.58 -38.96
N MET A 436 -35.26 8.81 -38.99
CA MET A 436 -34.58 9.58 -40.04
C MET A 436 -34.84 9.02 -41.44
N ILE A 437 -34.77 7.69 -41.59
CA ILE A 437 -35.09 7.04 -42.87
C ILE A 437 -36.53 7.27 -43.28
N LYS A 438 -37.47 7.20 -42.32
CA LYS A 438 -38.91 7.42 -42.57
C LYS A 438 -39.20 8.84 -43.01
N GLU A 439 -38.63 9.83 -42.36
CA GLU A 439 -38.77 11.25 -42.67
C GLU A 439 -38.20 11.61 -44.06
N ASN A 440 -37.13 10.93 -44.44
CA ASN A 440 -36.41 11.20 -45.68
C ASN A 440 -36.62 10.11 -46.75
N LEU A 441 -37.78 9.41 -46.75
CA LEU A 441 -38.02 8.32 -47.69
C LEU A 441 -38.04 8.78 -49.16
N LYS A 442 -38.61 9.98 -49.43
CA LYS A 442 -38.71 10.55 -50.76
C LYS A 442 -37.40 11.11 -51.29
N THR A 443 -36.74 11.95 -50.46
CA THR A 443 -35.48 12.62 -50.81
C THR A 443 -34.31 11.64 -50.78
N GLY A 444 -34.38 10.62 -49.95
CA GLY A 444 -33.31 9.68 -49.64
C GLY A 444 -32.38 10.28 -48.59
N ILE A 445 -31.87 9.45 -47.71
CA ILE A 445 -30.84 9.82 -46.78
C ILE A 445 -29.72 8.77 -46.87
N SER A 446 -28.49 9.23 -47.04
CA SER A 446 -27.34 8.36 -47.12
C SER A 446 -26.83 8.00 -45.69
N ARG A 447 -26.11 6.87 -45.58
CA ARG A 447 -25.45 6.49 -44.33
C ARG A 447 -24.48 7.57 -43.81
N LYS A 448 -23.88 8.37 -44.72
CA LYS A 448 -22.97 9.48 -44.37
C LYS A 448 -23.74 10.67 -43.74
N GLU A 449 -24.90 10.98 -44.24
CA GLU A 449 -25.77 12.04 -43.70
C GLU A 449 -26.33 11.62 -42.34
N ILE A 450 -26.84 10.39 -42.19
CA ILE A 450 -27.27 9.84 -40.89
C ILE A 450 -26.14 9.90 -39.88
N ALA A 451 -24.93 9.48 -40.29
CA ALA A 451 -23.77 9.49 -39.44
C ALA A 451 -23.39 10.91 -39.00
N ARG A 452 -23.48 11.90 -39.91
CA ARG A 452 -23.23 13.31 -39.60
C ARG A 452 -24.23 13.88 -38.59
N GLU A 453 -25.52 13.63 -38.79
CA GLU A 453 -26.55 14.09 -37.86
C GLU A 453 -26.46 13.43 -36.47
N LEU A 454 -25.97 12.21 -36.42
CA LEU A 454 -25.82 11.49 -35.16
C LEU A 454 -24.39 11.62 -34.54
N ASN A 455 -23.52 12.38 -35.19
CA ASN A 455 -22.08 12.48 -34.82
C ASN A 455 -21.40 11.12 -34.72
N LEU A 456 -21.67 10.22 -35.70
CA LEU A 456 -21.21 8.84 -35.71
C LEU A 456 -20.44 8.51 -37.00
N ASN A 457 -19.62 7.46 -36.91
CA ASN A 457 -19.00 6.88 -38.11
C ASN A 457 -20.05 6.20 -39.00
N PRO A 458 -20.03 6.41 -40.34
CA PRO A 458 -20.96 5.78 -41.26
C PRO A 458 -20.97 4.25 -41.22
N ASP A 459 -19.81 3.62 -40.99
CA ASP A 459 -19.70 2.16 -40.92
C ASP A 459 -20.23 1.65 -39.58
N TYR A 460 -20.02 2.41 -38.49
CA TYR A 460 -20.62 2.13 -37.19
C TYR A 460 -22.17 2.21 -37.22
N VAL A 461 -22.71 3.24 -37.81
CA VAL A 461 -24.17 3.39 -38.03
C VAL A 461 -24.73 2.16 -38.76
N ASN A 462 -24.10 1.77 -39.85
CA ASN A 462 -24.57 0.62 -40.64
C ASN A 462 -24.47 -0.70 -39.88
N ARG A 463 -23.39 -0.88 -39.08
CA ARG A 463 -23.18 -2.09 -38.30
C ARG A 463 -24.13 -2.23 -37.12
N ILE A 464 -24.32 -1.17 -36.32
CA ILE A 464 -25.28 -1.17 -35.23
C ILE A 464 -26.68 -1.40 -35.78
N PHE A 465 -27.03 -0.68 -36.85
CA PHE A 465 -28.34 -0.81 -37.44
C PHE A 465 -28.59 -2.24 -37.97
N LYS A 466 -27.58 -2.85 -38.58
CA LYS A 466 -27.67 -4.25 -39.05
C LYS A 466 -27.76 -5.23 -37.88
N LYS A 467 -27.04 -5.00 -36.78
CA LYS A 467 -27.11 -5.82 -35.56
C LYS A 467 -28.51 -5.82 -34.97
N GLU A 468 -29.12 -4.65 -34.89
CA GLU A 468 -30.43 -4.47 -34.24
C GLU A 468 -31.64 -4.77 -35.16
N THR A 469 -31.45 -4.68 -36.50
CA THR A 469 -32.57 -4.82 -37.44
C THR A 469 -32.39 -5.99 -38.40
N GLY A 470 -31.24 -6.61 -38.43
CA GLY A 470 -30.87 -7.66 -39.39
C GLY A 470 -30.56 -7.15 -40.79
N MET A 471 -30.67 -5.83 -41.07
CA MET A 471 -30.55 -5.21 -42.39
C MET A 471 -29.60 -4.01 -42.37
N THR A 472 -28.92 -3.75 -43.48
CA THR A 472 -28.20 -2.49 -43.65
C THR A 472 -29.19 -1.30 -43.76
N VAL A 473 -28.71 -0.07 -43.47
CA VAL A 473 -29.47 1.16 -43.65
C VAL A 473 -30.10 1.24 -45.05
N LYS A 474 -29.31 0.89 -46.10
CA LYS A 474 -29.73 0.91 -47.47
C LYS A 474 -30.84 -0.11 -47.77
N GLU A 475 -30.65 -1.35 -47.30
CA GLU A 475 -31.66 -2.43 -47.49
C GLU A 475 -32.97 -2.08 -46.79
N TYR A 476 -32.91 -1.50 -45.57
CA TYR A 476 -34.07 -1.11 -44.85
C TYR A 476 -34.83 0.06 -45.54
N ALA A 477 -34.09 1.07 -46.05
CA ALA A 477 -34.67 2.17 -46.79
C ALA A 477 -35.41 1.67 -48.07
N ILE A 478 -34.75 0.77 -48.83
CA ILE A 478 -35.37 0.15 -50.01
C ILE A 478 -36.66 -0.58 -49.63
N LYS A 479 -36.59 -1.42 -48.60
CA LYS A 479 -37.77 -2.18 -48.14
C LYS A 479 -38.93 -1.28 -47.72
N LYS A 480 -38.64 -0.15 -47.05
CA LYS A 480 -39.67 0.83 -46.68
C LYS A 480 -40.27 1.55 -47.88
N ARG A 481 -39.43 1.95 -48.85
CA ARG A 481 -39.91 2.52 -50.13
C ARG A 481 -40.82 1.56 -50.90
N MET A 482 -40.45 0.27 -50.96
CA MET A 482 -41.26 -0.72 -51.62
C MET A 482 -42.60 -0.97 -50.93
N LYS A 483 -42.64 -1.01 -49.58
CA LYS A 483 -43.90 -1.11 -48.83
C LYS A 483 -44.81 0.10 -49.04
N GLN A 484 -44.22 1.31 -49.11
CA GLN A 484 -44.98 2.51 -49.44
C GLN A 484 -45.51 2.49 -50.87
N ALA A 485 -44.73 1.98 -51.85
CA ALA A 485 -45.16 1.78 -53.21
C ALA A 485 -46.30 0.76 -53.32
N GLU A 486 -46.22 -0.36 -52.59
CA GLU A 486 -47.31 -1.34 -52.49
C GLU A 486 -48.62 -0.71 -52.00
N HIS A 487 -48.52 0.10 -50.93
CA HIS A 487 -49.70 0.81 -50.40
C HIS A 487 -50.29 1.78 -51.41
N LEU A 488 -49.44 2.59 -52.06
CA LEU A 488 -49.91 3.53 -53.09
C LEU A 488 -50.49 2.83 -54.32
N LEU A 489 -49.96 1.69 -54.74
CA LEU A 489 -50.47 0.90 -55.82
C LEU A 489 -51.87 0.30 -55.54
N LYS A 490 -52.21 0.04 -54.28
CA LYS A 490 -53.50 -0.48 -53.83
C LYS A 490 -54.54 0.61 -53.66
N HIS A 491 -54.14 1.73 -53.08
CA HIS A 491 -55.08 2.73 -52.53
C HIS A 491 -55.05 4.11 -53.24
N SER A 492 -54.29 4.28 -54.34
CA SER A 492 -54.24 5.53 -55.06
C SER A 492 -54.46 5.36 -56.57
N ASP A 493 -54.97 6.44 -57.20
CA ASP A 493 -55.13 6.52 -58.66
C ASP A 493 -53.91 6.97 -59.41
N LEU A 494 -52.82 7.24 -58.68
CA LEU A 494 -51.57 7.69 -59.32
C LEU A 494 -51.05 6.73 -60.37
N PRO A 495 -50.52 7.28 -61.48
CA PRO A 495 -49.84 6.44 -62.46
C PRO A 495 -48.61 5.81 -61.85
N VAL A 496 -48.20 4.63 -62.33
CA VAL A 496 -47.05 3.87 -61.78
C VAL A 496 -45.77 4.71 -61.81
N SER A 497 -45.59 5.59 -62.78
CA SER A 497 -44.45 6.53 -62.87
C SER A 497 -44.52 7.60 -61.76
N GLY A 498 -45.72 8.10 -61.43
CA GLY A 498 -45.92 9.03 -60.32
C GLY A 498 -45.66 8.36 -58.98
N ILE A 499 -46.05 7.11 -58.78
CA ILE A 499 -45.74 6.34 -57.57
C ILE A 499 -44.24 6.14 -57.43
N ALA A 500 -43.53 5.84 -58.54
CA ALA A 500 -42.06 5.73 -58.51
C ALA A 500 -41.40 7.02 -58.03
N ALA A 501 -41.83 8.17 -58.56
CA ALA A 501 -41.34 9.50 -58.11
C ALA A 501 -41.69 9.78 -56.64
N GLU A 502 -42.90 9.43 -56.20
CA GLU A 502 -43.38 9.67 -54.83
C GLU A 502 -42.57 8.89 -53.77
N VAL A 503 -42.12 7.68 -54.15
CA VAL A 503 -41.28 6.85 -53.26
C VAL A 503 -39.78 7.07 -53.47
N GLY A 504 -39.36 8.13 -54.20
CA GLY A 504 -37.98 8.60 -54.31
C GLY A 504 -37.15 7.84 -55.34
N TYR A 505 -37.73 7.43 -56.48
CA TYR A 505 -37.03 6.84 -57.62
C TYR A 505 -37.12 7.74 -58.84
N ASP A 506 -36.03 8.39 -59.21
CA ASP A 506 -35.91 9.18 -60.43
C ASP A 506 -35.81 8.32 -61.69
N ASN A 507 -35.27 7.08 -61.55
CA ASN A 507 -35.16 6.12 -62.65
C ASN A 507 -36.27 5.07 -62.57
N PHE A 508 -37.22 5.18 -63.46
CA PHE A 508 -38.41 4.31 -63.51
C PHE A 508 -38.04 2.82 -63.77
N SER A 509 -37.05 2.56 -64.61
CA SER A 509 -36.60 1.18 -64.90
C SER A 509 -35.98 0.56 -63.65
N HIS A 510 -35.23 1.34 -62.87
CA HIS A 510 -34.65 0.92 -61.60
C HIS A 510 -35.74 0.61 -60.55
N PHE A 511 -36.78 1.42 -60.49
CA PHE A 511 -37.92 1.16 -59.62
C PHE A 511 -38.60 -0.17 -59.96
N ILE A 512 -38.95 -0.39 -61.23
CA ILE A 512 -39.59 -1.65 -61.68
C ILE A 512 -38.77 -2.86 -61.28
N ARG A 513 -37.47 -2.81 -61.46
CA ARG A 513 -36.56 -3.90 -61.13
C ARG A 513 -36.49 -4.16 -59.63
N MET A 514 -36.40 -3.13 -58.84
CA MET A 514 -36.37 -3.24 -57.38
C MET A 514 -37.69 -3.70 -56.80
N PHE A 515 -38.80 -3.18 -57.30
CA PHE A 515 -40.13 -3.59 -56.88
C PHE A 515 -40.44 -5.07 -57.21
N ARG A 516 -40.05 -5.51 -58.39
CA ARG A 516 -40.16 -6.94 -58.75
C ARG A 516 -39.27 -7.83 -57.89
N LYS A 517 -38.12 -7.37 -57.56
CA LYS A 517 -37.19 -8.12 -56.67
C LYS A 517 -37.79 -8.31 -55.27
N GLU A 518 -38.45 -7.31 -54.73
CA GLU A 518 -38.99 -7.35 -53.39
C GLU A 518 -40.37 -8.05 -53.30
N THR A 519 -41.21 -7.89 -54.31
CA THR A 519 -42.62 -8.35 -54.28
C THR A 519 -42.91 -9.57 -55.17
N GLY A 520 -41.97 -9.91 -56.06
CA GLY A 520 -42.18 -10.96 -57.09
C GLY A 520 -42.98 -10.50 -58.30
N TYR A 521 -43.59 -9.30 -58.28
CA TYR A 521 -44.44 -8.80 -59.36
C TYR A 521 -43.93 -7.47 -59.91
N THR A 522 -44.22 -7.20 -61.19
CA THR A 522 -44.05 -5.81 -61.68
C THR A 522 -45.10 -4.90 -61.05
N PRO A 523 -44.83 -3.56 -60.89
CA PRO A 523 -45.80 -2.65 -60.32
C PRO A 523 -47.16 -2.66 -61.04
N LYS A 524 -47.17 -2.80 -62.36
CA LYS A 524 -48.39 -2.90 -63.16
C LYS A 524 -49.17 -4.18 -62.88
N GLN A 525 -48.49 -5.33 -62.78
CA GLN A 525 -49.08 -6.61 -62.40
C GLN A 525 -49.63 -6.57 -60.96
N TYR A 526 -48.85 -5.98 -60.03
CA TYR A 526 -49.25 -5.83 -58.66
C TYR A 526 -50.51 -4.96 -58.52
N LYS A 527 -50.58 -3.79 -59.16
CA LYS A 527 -51.74 -2.91 -59.21
C LYS A 527 -53.00 -3.60 -59.74
N LYS A 528 -52.85 -4.39 -60.86
CA LYS A 528 -53.95 -5.16 -61.44
C LYS A 528 -54.48 -6.26 -60.51
N ARG A 529 -53.62 -6.89 -59.74
CA ARG A 529 -53.94 -8.09 -58.93
C ARG A 529 -54.46 -7.73 -57.52
N PHE A 530 -53.99 -6.67 -56.94
CA PHE A 530 -54.22 -6.34 -55.53
C PHE A 530 -54.90 -4.99 -55.30
N ARG A 531 -55.33 -4.29 -56.33
CA ARG A 531 -56.13 -3.07 -56.17
C ARG A 531 -57.51 -3.45 -55.61
N GLU A 532 -57.80 -2.94 -54.41
CA GLU A 532 -59.15 -2.98 -53.88
C GLU A 532 -60.00 -1.97 -54.67
N VAL A 533 -61.16 -2.44 -55.19
CA VAL A 533 -62.10 -1.64 -55.97
C VAL A 533 -62.85 -0.67 -55.03
#